data_45de6be557231f26366f3ef82a73d1cf
#
_entry.id   45de6be557231f26366f3ef82a73d1cf
#
_cell.length_a   1.000
_cell.length_b   1.000
_cell.length_c   1.000
_cell.angle_alpha   90.00
_cell.angle_beta   90.00
_cell.angle_gamma   90.00
#
_symmetry.space_group_name_H-M   'P 1'
#
loop_
_entity.id
_entity.type
_entity.pdbx_description
1 polymer ?
#
loop_
_entity_poly.entity_id
_entity_poly.type
_entity_poly.pdbx_seq_one_letter_code
_entity_poly.pdbx_strand_id
1 'polypeptide(L)'
;MKQLIVQIIISSCFVFNSTLLLFGQEKLIEGMVTTFDSIPLIGASIEVKSTKELVFTDTLGMFTVSCFPEDKLKVTARGFARKNVKIGENIKYVLVNLKLMPGPENRELAIGFGHVKDADKLYAISNVNENDIEFSRYSDIHQIILERFSGSVQVRSSGEIVIRNSPTMTGSNAALLIVDGRQVDEFTFANINTADIASINVLKDASASVYGSRGGNGVVIVETKRGGNQHP
;
A
#
# COMPACT_ATOMS: atom_id res chain seq x y z
N MET A 1 -38.62 37.45 46.16
CA MET A 1 -38.93 37.00 44.80
C MET A 1 -37.94 37.49 43.74
N LYS A 2 -37.68 38.80 43.60
CA LYS A 2 -36.77 39.34 42.55
C LYS A 2 -35.35 38.80 42.67
N GLN A 3 -34.76 38.63 43.84
CA GLN A 3 -33.41 38.11 44.02
C GLN A 3 -33.29 36.61 43.65
N LEU A 4 -34.34 35.83 43.93
CA LEU A 4 -34.34 34.40 43.58
C LEU A 4 -34.41 34.19 42.06
N ILE A 5 -35.15 35.03 41.33
CA ILE A 5 -35.25 34.99 39.86
C ILE A 5 -33.92 35.34 39.22
N VAL A 6 -33.21 36.36 39.73
CA VAL A 6 -31.89 36.75 39.23
C VAL A 6 -30.86 35.64 39.42
N GLN A 7 -30.85 34.92 40.57
CA GLN A 7 -29.94 33.78 40.79
C GLN A 7 -30.23 32.61 39.86
N ILE A 8 -31.52 32.34 39.58
CA ILE A 8 -31.89 31.25 38.65
C ILE A 8 -31.46 31.59 37.21
N ILE A 9 -31.57 32.84 36.78
CA ILE A 9 -31.14 33.32 35.46
C ILE A 9 -29.62 33.24 35.33
N ILE A 10 -28.85 33.66 36.37
CA ILE A 10 -27.39 33.56 36.36
C ILE A 10 -26.91 32.10 36.36
N SER A 11 -27.55 31.22 37.12
CA SER A 11 -27.25 29.79 37.14
C SER A 11 -27.56 29.10 35.78
N SER A 12 -28.65 29.47 35.14
CA SER A 12 -29.06 28.98 33.82
C SER A 12 -28.09 29.43 32.71
N CYS A 13 -27.57 30.66 32.76
CA CYS A 13 -26.55 31.15 31.82
C CYS A 13 -25.21 30.46 31.98
N PHE A 14 -24.84 30.04 33.20
CA PHE A 14 -23.57 29.36 33.46
C PHE A 14 -23.60 27.89 32.96
N VAL A 15 -24.75 27.24 33.03
CA VAL A 15 -24.93 25.87 32.53
C VAL A 15 -24.95 25.82 30.99
N PHE A 16 -25.45 26.90 30.33
CA PHE A 16 -25.51 26.95 28.87
C PHE A 16 -24.17 27.25 28.20
N ASN A 17 -23.18 27.80 28.93
CA ASN A 17 -21.83 28.06 28.40
C ASN A 17 -20.88 26.86 28.52
N SER A 18 -21.22 25.81 29.26
CA SER A 18 -20.32 24.63 29.44
C SER A 18 -20.52 23.53 28.41
N THR A 19 -21.49 23.66 27.47
CA THR A 19 -21.74 22.63 26.43
C THR A 19 -21.10 22.92 25.08
N LEU A 20 -20.25 23.96 24.97
CA LEU A 20 -19.76 24.44 23.67
C LEU A 20 -18.32 24.06 23.32
N LEU A 21 -17.65 23.17 24.04
CA LEU A 21 -16.23 22.84 23.77
C LEU A 21 -15.94 21.32 23.71
N LEU A 22 -16.80 20.55 23.07
CA LEU A 22 -16.43 19.20 22.62
C LEU A 22 -16.22 19.15 21.10
N PHE A 23 -15.56 20.14 20.53
CA PHE A 23 -14.92 19.94 19.24
C PHE A 23 -13.68 19.10 19.51
N GLY A 24 -13.67 17.87 19.02
CA GLY A 24 -12.48 17.04 19.06
C GLY A 24 -11.30 17.85 18.55
N GLN A 25 -10.17 17.86 19.29
CA GLN A 25 -8.99 18.59 18.86
C GLN A 25 -8.47 17.99 17.56
N GLU A 26 -8.21 18.84 16.57
CA GLU A 26 -7.48 18.44 15.38
C GLU A 26 -6.11 17.89 15.77
N LYS A 27 -5.71 16.83 15.12
CA LYS A 27 -4.40 16.24 15.29
C LYS A 27 -3.64 16.23 13.98
N LEU A 28 -2.33 16.38 14.08
CA LEU A 28 -1.43 16.29 12.95
C LEU A 28 -1.14 14.81 12.68
N ILE A 29 -1.36 14.38 11.45
CA ILE A 29 -1.04 13.05 10.97
C ILE A 29 0.07 13.17 9.94
N GLU A 30 1.14 12.46 10.18
CA GLU A 30 2.21 12.26 9.21
C GLU A 30 2.00 10.91 8.50
N GLY A 31 2.51 10.80 7.29
CA GLY A 31 2.42 9.53 6.57
C GLY A 31 3.25 9.49 5.31
N MET A 32 3.30 8.32 4.72
CA MET A 32 3.99 8.05 3.48
C MET A 32 3.07 7.28 2.53
N VAL A 33 3.07 7.69 1.27
CA VAL A 33 2.37 6.97 0.19
C VAL A 33 3.40 6.29 -0.69
N THR A 34 3.22 4.99 -0.88
CA THR A 34 4.09 4.14 -1.70
C THR A 34 3.28 3.33 -2.70
N THR A 35 3.97 2.69 -3.64
CA THR A 35 3.45 1.57 -4.42
C THR A 35 4.46 0.42 -4.38
N PHE A 36 3.99 -0.83 -4.51
CA PHE A 36 4.81 -2.03 -4.38
C PHE A 36 5.67 -2.03 -3.10
N ASP A 37 5.08 -1.51 -2.01
CA ASP A 37 5.66 -1.37 -0.65
C ASP A 37 6.95 -0.56 -0.54
N SER A 38 7.51 -0.10 -1.66
CA SER A 38 8.87 0.44 -1.70
C SER A 38 9.05 1.69 -2.53
N ILE A 39 8.23 1.91 -3.54
CA ILE A 39 8.37 3.04 -4.46
C ILE A 39 7.55 4.20 -3.93
N PRO A 40 8.18 5.31 -3.48
CA PRO A 40 7.47 6.49 -3.04
C PRO A 40 6.61 7.08 -4.17
N LEU A 41 5.37 7.47 -3.85
CA LEU A 41 4.51 8.17 -4.80
C LEU A 41 4.55 9.67 -4.55
N ILE A 42 5.09 10.41 -5.51
CA ILE A 42 5.23 11.87 -5.51
C ILE A 42 3.93 12.50 -5.98
N GLY A 43 3.49 13.59 -5.34
CA GLY A 43 2.29 14.32 -5.75
C GLY A 43 1.00 13.50 -5.63
N ALA A 44 1.00 12.41 -4.86
CA ALA A 44 -0.23 11.71 -4.52
C ALA A 44 -1.11 12.65 -3.68
N SER A 45 -2.41 12.65 -3.95
CA SER A 45 -3.37 13.54 -3.32
C SER A 45 -4.00 12.87 -2.10
N ILE A 46 -3.98 13.56 -0.97
CA ILE A 46 -4.60 13.15 0.29
C ILE A 46 -5.72 14.14 0.63
N GLU A 47 -6.97 13.69 0.56
CA GLU A 47 -8.17 14.47 0.92
C GLU A 47 -8.70 14.01 2.27
N VAL A 48 -8.79 14.92 3.23
CA VAL A 48 -9.49 14.70 4.51
C VAL A 48 -11.00 14.72 4.27
N LYS A 49 -11.70 13.67 4.64
CA LYS A 49 -13.13 13.52 4.31
C LYS A 49 -14.03 14.56 4.97
N SER A 50 -13.74 14.93 6.22
CA SER A 50 -14.54 15.90 7.01
C SER A 50 -14.32 17.33 6.55
N THR A 51 -13.06 17.80 6.55
CA THR A 51 -12.69 19.20 6.28
C THR A 51 -12.54 19.51 4.79
N LYS A 52 -12.40 18.49 3.93
CA LYS A 52 -12.04 18.62 2.50
C LYS A 52 -10.65 19.22 2.28
N GLU A 53 -9.84 19.31 3.32
CA GLU A 53 -8.44 19.69 3.18
C GLU A 53 -7.74 18.74 2.22
N LEU A 54 -6.93 19.31 1.33
CA LEU A 54 -6.21 18.59 0.29
C LEU A 54 -4.73 18.89 0.41
N VAL A 55 -3.92 17.85 0.61
CA VAL A 55 -2.47 17.93 0.61
C VAL A 55 -1.88 16.95 -0.41
N PHE A 56 -0.61 17.15 -0.77
CA PHE A 56 0.10 16.30 -1.72
C PHE A 56 1.37 15.76 -1.09
N THR A 57 1.77 14.55 -1.49
CA THR A 57 3.05 13.98 -1.08
C THR A 57 4.22 14.72 -1.72
N ASP A 58 5.31 14.79 -0.97
CA ASP A 58 6.60 15.31 -1.43
C ASP A 58 7.38 14.33 -2.30
N THR A 59 8.65 14.65 -2.60
CA THR A 59 9.56 13.82 -3.41
C THR A 59 9.95 12.49 -2.76
N LEU A 60 9.69 12.30 -1.48
CA LEU A 60 9.89 11.07 -0.72
C LEU A 60 8.59 10.33 -0.45
N GLY A 61 7.47 10.80 -1.04
CA GLY A 61 6.15 10.25 -0.80
C GLY A 61 5.56 10.61 0.56
N MET A 62 6.19 11.54 1.31
CA MET A 62 5.74 11.97 2.64
C MET A 62 4.64 13.02 2.54
N PHE A 63 3.73 13.02 3.52
CA PHE A 63 2.72 14.05 3.68
C PHE A 63 2.45 14.32 5.16
N THR A 64 1.90 15.51 5.42
CA THR A 64 1.42 15.92 6.73
C THR A 64 0.05 16.58 6.56
N VAL A 65 -0.93 16.20 7.36
CA VAL A 65 -2.30 16.72 7.27
C VAL A 65 -2.94 16.82 8.65
N SER A 66 -3.75 17.86 8.87
CA SER A 66 -4.61 17.97 10.05
C SER A 66 -5.94 17.27 9.84
N CYS A 67 -6.37 16.49 10.82
CA CYS A 67 -7.68 15.85 10.78
C CYS A 67 -8.23 15.60 12.20
N PHE A 68 -9.53 15.34 12.29
CA PHE A 68 -10.16 14.93 13.54
C PHE A 68 -9.95 13.43 13.82
N PRO A 69 -10.01 13.00 15.09
CA PRO A 69 -10.09 11.58 15.43
C PRO A 69 -11.25 10.91 14.68
N GLU A 70 -11.06 9.64 14.29
CA GLU A 70 -12.03 8.84 13.52
C GLU A 70 -12.31 9.33 12.07
N ASP A 71 -11.56 10.31 11.59
CA ASP A 71 -11.69 10.80 10.22
C ASP A 71 -11.17 9.76 9.19
N LYS A 72 -11.44 10.03 7.94
CA LYS A 72 -11.00 9.19 6.81
C LYS A 72 -10.18 10.04 5.84
N LEU A 73 -9.01 9.55 5.50
CA LEU A 73 -8.20 10.07 4.41
C LEU A 73 -8.52 9.31 3.13
N LYS A 74 -8.80 10.05 2.07
CA LYS A 74 -8.91 9.49 0.72
C LYS A 74 -7.61 9.78 -0.03
N VAL A 75 -6.87 8.73 -0.36
CA VAL A 75 -5.59 8.83 -1.04
C VAL A 75 -5.75 8.41 -2.50
N THR A 76 -5.27 9.26 -3.42
CA THR A 76 -5.37 9.03 -4.86
C THR A 76 -4.09 9.47 -5.59
N ALA A 77 -3.75 8.74 -6.66
CA ALA A 77 -2.73 9.12 -7.62
C ALA A 77 -3.14 8.61 -9.01
N ARG A 78 -2.72 9.28 -10.08
CA ARG A 78 -3.05 8.88 -11.45
C ARG A 78 -2.39 7.56 -11.80
N GLY A 79 -3.15 6.63 -12.37
CA GLY A 79 -2.69 5.28 -12.68
C GLY A 79 -2.83 4.29 -11.52
N PHE A 80 -3.24 4.76 -10.32
CA PHE A 80 -3.37 3.93 -9.12
C PHE A 80 -4.81 3.83 -8.63
N ALA A 81 -5.14 2.69 -8.03
CA ALA A 81 -6.41 2.49 -7.34
C ALA A 81 -6.46 3.38 -6.08
N ARG A 82 -7.57 4.11 -5.92
CA ARG A 82 -7.78 4.93 -4.72
C ARG A 82 -7.84 4.06 -3.46
N LYS A 83 -7.34 4.58 -2.35
CA LYS A 83 -7.45 3.95 -1.03
C LYS A 83 -8.05 4.92 -0.01
N ASN A 84 -8.96 4.42 0.83
CA ASN A 84 -9.48 5.17 1.98
C ASN A 84 -8.86 4.57 3.23
N VAL A 85 -8.32 5.44 4.09
CA VAL A 85 -7.68 5.06 5.36
C VAL A 85 -8.45 5.70 6.50
N LYS A 86 -8.89 4.91 7.47
CA LYS A 86 -9.53 5.41 8.69
C LYS A 86 -8.44 5.78 9.70
N ILE A 87 -8.54 6.95 10.31
CA ILE A 87 -7.59 7.46 11.29
C ILE A 87 -8.16 7.21 12.68
N GLY A 88 -7.65 6.18 13.37
CA GLY A 88 -8.00 5.90 14.76
C GLY A 88 -7.43 6.95 15.73
N GLU A 89 -7.92 6.99 16.96
CA GLU A 89 -7.56 8.02 17.96
C GLU A 89 -6.05 8.10 18.23
N ASN A 90 -5.35 6.97 18.25
CA ASN A 90 -3.94 6.88 18.62
C ASN A 90 -2.96 6.90 17.42
N ILE A 91 -3.48 6.95 16.20
CA ILE A 91 -2.65 6.94 14.99
C ILE A 91 -2.02 8.32 14.82
N LYS A 92 -0.68 8.36 14.72
CA LYS A 92 0.12 9.55 14.41
C LYS A 92 0.82 9.45 13.06
N TYR A 93 1.05 8.23 12.59
CA TYR A 93 1.74 7.95 11.34
C TYR A 93 0.98 6.89 10.53
N VAL A 94 0.90 7.10 9.21
CA VAL A 94 0.16 6.22 8.30
C VAL A 94 1.01 5.84 7.09
N LEU A 95 1.14 4.55 6.85
CA LEU A 95 1.68 4.02 5.59
C LEU A 95 0.53 3.66 4.65
N VAL A 96 0.58 4.19 3.43
CA VAL A 96 -0.44 3.94 2.43
C VAL A 96 0.20 3.37 1.18
N ASN A 97 0.03 2.08 0.94
CA ASN A 97 0.45 1.45 -0.30
C ASN A 97 -0.71 1.49 -1.31
N LEU A 98 -0.51 2.16 -2.45
CA LEU A 98 -1.49 2.22 -3.55
C LEU A 98 -1.15 1.15 -4.59
N LYS A 99 -2.18 0.44 -5.05
CA LYS A 99 -2.05 -0.57 -6.11
C LYS A 99 -2.07 0.12 -7.47
N LEU A 100 -1.08 -0.17 -8.32
CA LEU A 100 -1.10 0.24 -9.72
C LEU A 100 -2.29 -0.43 -10.40
N MET A 101 -3.10 0.34 -11.14
CA MET A 101 -4.20 -0.24 -11.91
C MET A 101 -3.65 -1.05 -13.10
N PRO A 102 -4.35 -2.13 -13.49
CA PRO A 102 -3.93 -2.95 -14.64
C PRO A 102 -3.88 -2.16 -15.93
N GLY A 103 -3.02 -2.60 -16.84
CA GLY A 103 -2.87 -2.01 -18.16
C GLY A 103 -1.66 -1.08 -18.31
N PRO A 104 -1.04 -1.07 -19.50
CA PRO A 104 0.13 -0.24 -19.78
C PRO A 104 -0.18 1.26 -19.66
N GLU A 105 -1.40 1.68 -20.02
CA GLU A 105 -1.85 3.07 -19.94
C GLU A 105 -1.79 3.62 -18.51
N ASN A 106 -2.09 2.82 -17.50
CA ASN A 106 -2.03 3.26 -16.11
C ASN A 106 -0.58 3.46 -15.63
N ARG A 107 0.35 2.65 -16.13
CA ARG A 107 1.77 2.82 -15.87
C ARG A 107 2.30 4.09 -16.53
N GLU A 108 1.93 4.34 -17.79
CA GLU A 108 2.28 5.58 -18.50
C GLU A 108 1.69 6.82 -17.80
N LEU A 109 0.45 6.74 -17.30
CA LEU A 109 -0.15 7.80 -16.48
C LEU A 109 0.66 8.06 -15.22
N ALA A 110 1.05 7.01 -14.48
CA ALA A 110 1.84 7.15 -13.24
C ALA A 110 3.18 7.86 -13.50
N ILE A 111 3.84 7.52 -14.60
CA ILE A 111 5.11 8.12 -15.02
C ILE A 111 4.90 9.54 -15.56
N GLY A 112 3.94 9.73 -16.48
CA GLY A 112 3.66 11.00 -17.13
C GLY A 112 3.20 12.10 -16.16
N PHE A 113 2.51 11.74 -15.06
CA PHE A 113 2.15 12.65 -13.97
C PHE A 113 3.29 12.85 -12.95
N GLY A 114 4.46 12.20 -13.14
CA GLY A 114 5.62 12.33 -12.25
C GLY A 114 5.43 11.69 -10.88
N HIS A 115 4.45 10.78 -10.73
CA HIS A 115 4.23 10.10 -9.46
C HIS A 115 5.37 9.16 -9.06
N VAL A 116 6.15 8.69 -10.02
CA VAL A 116 7.32 7.83 -9.79
C VAL A 116 8.55 8.52 -10.38
N LYS A 117 9.54 8.78 -9.53
CA LYS A 117 10.79 9.46 -9.93
C LYS A 117 11.63 8.62 -10.88
N ASP A 118 11.64 7.32 -10.67
CA ASP A 118 12.44 6.36 -11.43
C ASP A 118 11.49 5.44 -12.20
N ALA A 119 11.25 5.78 -13.46
CA ALA A 119 10.39 5.02 -14.36
C ALA A 119 10.89 3.57 -14.54
N ASP A 120 12.22 3.37 -14.54
CA ASP A 120 12.81 2.04 -14.72
C ASP A 120 12.42 1.10 -13.57
N LYS A 121 12.28 1.63 -12.33
CA LYS A 121 11.77 0.83 -11.21
C LYS A 121 10.36 0.33 -11.46
N LEU A 122 9.49 1.17 -12.02
CA LEU A 122 8.12 0.76 -12.31
C LEU A 122 8.04 -0.22 -13.48
N TYR A 123 8.92 -0.06 -14.50
CA TYR A 123 9.03 -1.02 -15.60
C TYR A 123 9.67 -2.36 -15.18
N ALA A 124 10.58 -2.35 -14.19
CA ALA A 124 11.20 -3.55 -13.67
C ALA A 124 10.24 -4.44 -12.85
N ILE A 125 9.04 -3.96 -12.55
CA ILE A 125 8.01 -4.74 -11.84
C ILE A 125 7.05 -5.36 -12.84
N SER A 126 6.96 -6.67 -12.82
CA SER A 126 5.91 -7.43 -13.51
C SER A 126 4.80 -7.75 -12.50
N ASN A 127 3.57 -7.42 -12.83
CA ASN A 127 2.41 -7.59 -11.95
C ASN A 127 1.30 -8.37 -12.66
N VAL A 128 0.64 -9.24 -11.93
CA VAL A 128 -0.62 -9.90 -12.31
C VAL A 128 -1.55 -9.87 -11.11
N ASN A 129 -2.79 -9.49 -11.31
CA ASN A 129 -3.80 -9.42 -10.24
C ASN A 129 -5.10 -10.12 -10.64
N GLU A 130 -6.04 -10.24 -9.70
CA GLU A 130 -7.31 -10.93 -9.89
C GLU A 130 -8.23 -10.33 -10.98
N ASN A 131 -7.98 -9.07 -11.40
CA ASN A 131 -8.71 -8.47 -12.51
C ASN A 131 -8.12 -8.86 -13.87
N ASP A 132 -6.85 -9.31 -13.91
CA ASP A 132 -6.17 -9.74 -15.13
C ASP A 132 -6.43 -11.21 -15.43
N ILE A 133 -6.51 -12.03 -14.37
CA ILE A 133 -6.72 -13.48 -14.49
C ILE A 133 -7.53 -14.04 -13.31
N GLU A 134 -8.22 -15.13 -13.57
CA GLU A 134 -8.86 -15.92 -12.53
C GLU A 134 -7.86 -16.96 -12.00
N PHE A 135 -7.23 -16.64 -10.86
CA PHE A 135 -6.21 -17.49 -10.24
C PHE A 135 -6.70 -18.90 -9.89
N SER A 136 -7.99 -19.04 -9.56
CA SER A 136 -8.62 -20.34 -9.22
C SER A 136 -8.57 -21.37 -10.35
N ARG A 137 -8.28 -20.96 -11.60
CA ARG A 137 -8.13 -21.89 -12.75
C ARG A 137 -6.83 -22.66 -12.75
N TYR A 138 -5.86 -22.23 -11.94
CA TYR A 138 -4.53 -22.83 -11.90
C TYR A 138 -4.44 -23.87 -10.77
N SER A 139 -3.75 -24.98 -11.03
CA SER A 139 -3.57 -26.04 -10.04
C SER A 139 -2.63 -25.63 -8.91
N ASP A 140 -1.63 -24.80 -9.23
CA ASP A 140 -0.65 -24.31 -8.27
C ASP A 140 -0.05 -22.96 -8.71
N ILE A 141 0.64 -22.30 -7.79
CA ILE A 141 1.23 -20.99 -8.01
C ILE A 141 2.38 -21.00 -9.04
N HIS A 142 3.13 -22.08 -9.14
CA HIS A 142 4.24 -22.20 -10.10
C HIS A 142 3.73 -22.18 -11.53
N GLN A 143 2.57 -22.79 -11.78
CA GLN A 143 1.91 -22.73 -13.09
C GLN A 143 1.57 -21.29 -13.47
N ILE A 144 1.04 -20.49 -12.54
CA ILE A 144 0.76 -19.07 -12.76
C ILE A 144 2.04 -18.33 -13.12
N ILE A 145 3.10 -18.56 -12.33
CA ILE A 145 4.40 -17.91 -12.52
C ILE A 145 5.01 -18.27 -13.89
N LEU A 146 4.98 -19.54 -14.26
CA LEU A 146 5.50 -20.00 -15.55
C LEU A 146 4.73 -19.42 -16.72
N GLU A 147 3.41 -19.33 -16.64
CA GLU A 147 2.59 -18.81 -17.74
C GLU A 147 2.72 -17.29 -17.86
N ARG A 148 2.60 -16.57 -16.73
CA ARG A 148 2.47 -15.11 -16.75
C ARG A 148 3.80 -14.36 -16.73
N PHE A 149 4.83 -14.96 -16.19
CA PHE A 149 6.14 -14.34 -16.03
C PHE A 149 7.26 -15.08 -16.79
N SER A 150 6.93 -15.95 -17.75
CA SER A 150 7.88 -16.78 -18.51
C SER A 150 9.05 -16.02 -19.14
N GLY A 151 8.84 -14.75 -19.52
CA GLY A 151 9.90 -13.86 -20.03
C GLY A 151 10.91 -13.43 -18.97
N SER A 152 10.55 -13.51 -17.70
CA SER A 152 11.28 -12.93 -16.57
C SER A 152 11.71 -13.94 -15.53
N VAL A 153 11.02 -15.06 -15.45
CA VAL A 153 11.15 -16.04 -14.36
C VAL A 153 11.34 -17.43 -14.94
N GLN A 154 12.08 -18.26 -14.24
CA GLN A 154 12.18 -19.69 -14.44
C GLN A 154 11.81 -20.40 -13.14
N VAL A 155 11.08 -21.49 -13.23
CA VAL A 155 10.87 -22.43 -12.12
C VAL A 155 11.69 -23.67 -12.41
N ARG A 156 12.60 -24.01 -11.50
CA ARG A 156 13.42 -25.24 -11.60
C ARG A 156 12.58 -26.46 -11.22
N SER A 157 13.07 -27.64 -11.56
CA SER A 157 12.43 -28.90 -11.19
C SER A 157 12.32 -29.12 -9.68
N SER A 158 13.16 -28.42 -8.90
CA SER A 158 13.10 -28.40 -7.44
C SER A 158 11.95 -27.55 -6.89
N GLY A 159 11.25 -26.74 -7.72
CA GLY A 159 10.30 -25.70 -7.31
C GLY A 159 10.94 -24.32 -7.17
N GLU A 160 12.27 -24.24 -7.09
CA GLU A 160 13.02 -22.99 -6.92
C GLU A 160 12.70 -21.99 -8.03
N ILE A 161 12.32 -20.77 -7.64
CA ILE A 161 12.01 -19.68 -8.56
C ILE A 161 13.27 -18.86 -8.78
N VAL A 162 13.66 -18.69 -10.06
CA VAL A 162 14.83 -17.90 -10.46
C VAL A 162 14.39 -16.79 -11.40
N ILE A 163 14.72 -15.55 -11.03
CA ILE A 163 14.45 -14.39 -11.87
C ILE A 163 15.63 -14.19 -12.83
N ARG A 164 15.33 -14.15 -14.14
CA ARG A 164 16.34 -13.95 -15.19
C ARG A 164 16.94 -12.56 -15.06
N ASN A 165 18.26 -12.45 -15.31
CA ASN A 165 19.08 -11.23 -15.21
C ASN A 165 19.48 -10.80 -13.79
N SER A 166 19.38 -11.66 -12.80
CA SER A 166 19.97 -11.45 -11.47
C SER A 166 21.07 -12.47 -11.20
N PRO A 167 22.25 -12.39 -11.85
CA PRO A 167 23.33 -13.34 -11.61
C PRO A 167 24.01 -13.02 -10.28
N THR A 168 23.99 -13.95 -9.33
CA THR A 168 24.91 -13.92 -8.20
C THR A 168 26.13 -14.80 -8.52
N MET A 169 27.30 -14.27 -8.25
CA MET A 169 28.56 -15.00 -8.48
C MET A 169 28.82 -16.09 -7.41
N THR A 170 28.09 -16.05 -6.29
CA THR A 170 28.25 -16.98 -5.17
C THR A 170 26.92 -17.20 -4.45
N GLY A 171 26.42 -18.43 -4.46
CA GLY A 171 25.24 -18.84 -3.68
C GLY A 171 24.04 -19.31 -4.51
N SER A 172 22.90 -19.50 -3.85
CA SER A 172 21.62 -19.78 -4.50
C SER A 172 21.16 -18.59 -5.33
N ASN A 173 20.68 -18.85 -6.55
CA ASN A 173 20.06 -17.86 -7.42
C ASN A 173 18.53 -17.74 -7.18
N ALA A 174 18.02 -18.35 -6.10
CA ALA A 174 16.62 -18.32 -5.76
C ALA A 174 16.14 -16.91 -5.46
N ALA A 175 14.98 -16.57 -5.97
CA ALA A 175 14.28 -15.34 -5.61
C ALA A 175 13.83 -15.38 -4.16
N LEU A 176 13.74 -14.22 -3.52
CA LEU A 176 13.13 -14.07 -2.22
C LEU A 176 11.60 -14.20 -2.36
N LEU A 177 10.99 -15.04 -1.53
CA LEU A 177 9.54 -15.30 -1.55
C LEU A 177 8.87 -14.57 -0.38
N ILE A 178 7.90 -13.70 -0.69
CA ILE A 178 7.14 -12.93 0.29
C ILE A 178 5.64 -13.21 0.11
N VAL A 179 4.96 -13.51 1.19
CA VAL A 179 3.50 -13.69 1.23
C VAL A 179 2.92 -12.78 2.31
N ASP A 180 2.01 -11.90 1.93
CA ASP A 180 1.38 -10.92 2.84
C ASP A 180 2.40 -10.17 3.72
N GLY A 181 3.50 -9.72 3.09
CA GLY A 181 4.58 -8.99 3.75
C GLY A 181 5.56 -9.83 4.57
N ARG A 182 5.42 -11.17 4.60
CA ARG A 182 6.31 -12.07 5.36
C ARG A 182 7.13 -12.93 4.42
N GLN A 183 8.42 -13.07 4.73
CA GLN A 183 9.25 -14.04 4.04
C GLN A 183 8.78 -15.46 4.36
N VAL A 184 8.65 -16.28 3.34
CA VAL A 184 8.29 -17.71 3.43
C VAL A 184 9.32 -18.58 2.73
N ASP A 185 9.32 -19.85 3.07
CA ASP A 185 10.07 -20.88 2.35
C ASP A 185 9.30 -21.36 1.11
N GLU A 186 10.00 -22.13 0.29
CA GLU A 186 9.47 -22.67 -0.96
C GLU A 186 8.29 -23.64 -0.76
N PHE A 187 8.32 -24.42 0.32
CA PHE A 187 7.24 -25.33 0.65
C PHE A 187 5.95 -24.56 1.01
N THR A 188 6.05 -23.56 1.86
CA THR A 188 4.91 -22.68 2.21
C THR A 188 4.38 -21.96 0.98
N PHE A 189 5.27 -21.45 0.13
CA PHE A 189 4.92 -20.77 -1.11
C PHE A 189 4.18 -21.69 -2.09
N ALA A 190 4.67 -22.89 -2.32
CA ALA A 190 4.07 -23.87 -3.22
C ALA A 190 2.65 -24.31 -2.79
N ASN A 191 2.36 -24.26 -1.49
CA ASN A 191 1.08 -24.68 -0.92
C ASN A 191 0.06 -23.54 -0.79
N ILE A 192 0.32 -22.36 -1.38
CA ILE A 192 -0.66 -21.27 -1.41
C ILE A 192 -1.84 -21.71 -2.27
N ASN A 193 -3.05 -21.61 -1.69
CA ASN A 193 -4.27 -21.83 -2.47
C ASN A 193 -4.43 -20.73 -3.52
N THR A 194 -4.41 -21.09 -4.79
CA THR A 194 -4.52 -20.14 -5.91
C THR A 194 -5.79 -19.30 -5.88
N ALA A 195 -6.90 -19.86 -5.37
CA ALA A 195 -8.15 -19.13 -5.22
C ALA A 195 -8.08 -17.98 -4.20
N ASP A 196 -7.14 -18.05 -3.24
CA ASP A 196 -6.93 -17.01 -2.22
C ASP A 196 -5.98 -15.90 -2.69
N ILE A 197 -5.33 -16.03 -3.84
CA ILE A 197 -4.40 -15.02 -4.37
C ILE A 197 -5.18 -13.80 -4.87
N ALA A 198 -4.74 -12.62 -4.44
CA ALA A 198 -5.22 -11.34 -4.93
C ALA A 198 -4.26 -10.73 -5.96
N SER A 199 -2.94 -10.84 -5.76
CA SER A 199 -1.94 -10.35 -6.70
C SER A 199 -0.61 -11.10 -6.57
N ILE A 200 0.15 -11.12 -7.67
CA ILE A 200 1.53 -11.58 -7.72
C ILE A 200 2.39 -10.48 -8.35
N ASN A 201 3.45 -10.09 -7.67
CA ASN A 201 4.42 -9.10 -8.13
C ASN A 201 5.80 -9.73 -8.22
N VAL A 202 6.48 -9.53 -9.34
CA VAL A 202 7.88 -9.96 -9.54
C VAL A 202 8.75 -8.72 -9.64
N LEU A 203 9.62 -8.52 -8.65
CA LEU A 203 10.54 -7.41 -8.56
C LEU A 203 11.93 -7.85 -8.99
N LYS A 204 12.59 -7.04 -9.83
CA LYS A 204 13.94 -7.27 -10.35
C LYS A 204 14.82 -6.08 -10.10
N ASP A 205 16.12 -6.29 -10.14
CA ASP A 205 17.12 -5.24 -10.14
C ASP A 205 16.85 -4.15 -9.05
N ALA A 206 16.78 -2.91 -9.47
CA ALA A 206 16.58 -1.78 -8.56
C ALA A 206 15.28 -1.87 -7.73
N SER A 207 14.22 -2.47 -8.25
CA SER A 207 12.96 -2.62 -7.52
C SER A 207 13.04 -3.60 -6.36
N ALA A 208 13.93 -4.60 -6.46
CA ALA A 208 14.17 -5.60 -5.42
C ALA A 208 15.13 -5.10 -4.31
N SER A 209 15.83 -3.97 -4.54
CA SER A 209 16.85 -3.44 -3.61
C SER A 209 16.33 -3.08 -2.21
N VAL A 210 15.04 -2.80 -2.07
CA VAL A 210 14.40 -2.52 -0.76
C VAL A 210 14.47 -3.70 0.20
N TYR A 211 14.63 -4.91 -0.33
CA TYR A 211 14.80 -6.12 0.47
C TYR A 211 16.28 -6.37 0.83
N GLY A 212 17.16 -5.39 0.56
CA GLY A 212 18.59 -5.44 0.86
C GLY A 212 19.28 -6.58 0.12
N SER A 213 20.30 -7.19 0.75
CA SER A 213 21.07 -8.29 0.16
C SER A 213 20.22 -9.53 -0.17
N ARG A 214 19.10 -9.73 0.53
CA ARG A 214 18.19 -10.85 0.26
C ARG A 214 17.40 -10.68 -1.05
N GLY A 215 17.14 -9.43 -1.45
CA GLY A 215 16.48 -9.11 -2.72
C GLY A 215 17.41 -9.17 -3.95
N GLY A 216 18.71 -9.43 -3.76
CA GLY A 216 19.71 -9.39 -4.84
C GLY A 216 19.42 -10.33 -6.02
N ASN A 217 18.70 -11.42 -5.80
CA ASN A 217 18.25 -12.36 -6.84
C ASN A 217 16.82 -12.06 -7.35
N GLY A 218 16.26 -10.92 -6.94
CA GLY A 218 14.88 -10.56 -7.16
C GLY A 218 13.92 -11.08 -6.09
N VAL A 219 12.69 -10.63 -6.14
CA VAL A 219 11.66 -10.92 -5.15
C VAL A 219 10.35 -11.29 -5.83
N VAL A 220 9.69 -12.34 -5.35
CA VAL A 220 8.31 -12.66 -5.72
C VAL A 220 7.42 -12.35 -4.52
N ILE A 221 6.47 -11.45 -4.70
CA ILE A 221 5.52 -11.04 -3.66
C ILE A 221 4.13 -11.53 -4.04
N VAL A 222 3.50 -12.24 -3.12
CA VAL A 222 2.11 -12.68 -3.23
C VAL A 222 1.30 -11.96 -2.18
N GLU A 223 0.21 -11.33 -2.60
CA GLU A 223 -0.83 -10.83 -1.70
C GLU A 223 -2.03 -11.76 -1.76
N THR A 224 -2.53 -12.16 -0.60
CA THR A 224 -3.78 -12.92 -0.53
C THR A 224 -4.97 -11.98 -0.32
N LYS A 225 -6.17 -12.46 -0.67
CA LYS A 225 -7.43 -11.73 -0.48
C LYS A 225 -7.70 -11.37 0.98
N ARG A 226 -7.12 -12.14 1.92
CA ARG A 226 -7.24 -11.93 3.37
C ARG A 226 -6.11 -11.07 3.93
N GLY A 227 -4.90 -11.23 3.42
CA GLY A 227 -3.70 -10.51 3.89
C GLY A 227 -3.68 -9.04 3.49
N GLY A 228 -4.24 -8.68 2.34
CA GLY A 228 -4.30 -7.29 1.85
C GLY A 228 -5.12 -6.32 2.71
N ASN A 229 -5.79 -6.82 3.76
CA ASN A 229 -6.57 -6.00 4.71
C ASN A 229 -5.90 -5.84 6.08
N GLN A 230 -4.68 -6.35 6.30
CA GLN A 230 -4.06 -6.43 7.64
C GLN A 230 -2.91 -5.44 7.88
N HIS A 231 -2.79 -4.38 7.11
CA HIS A 231 -1.96 -3.27 7.57
C HIS A 231 -2.86 -2.18 8.16
N PRO A 232 -2.70 -1.91 9.49
CA PRO A 232 -3.47 -0.90 10.22
C PRO A 232 -3.22 0.50 9.70
#